data_e426c96e95f6387d958dbefbc02f74cb
#
_entry.id   e426c96e95f6387d958dbefbc02f74cb
#
_cell.length_a   1.000
_cell.length_b   1.000
_cell.length_c   1.000
_cell.angle_alpha   90.00
_cell.angle_beta   90.00
_cell.angle_gamma   90.00
#
_symmetry.space_group_name_H-M   'P 1'
#
loop_
_entity.id
_entity.type
_entity.pdbx_description
1 polymer ?
#
loop_
_entity_poly.entity_id
_entity_poly.type
_entity_poly.pdbx_seq_one_letter_code
_entity_poly.pdbx_strand_id
1 'polypeptide(L)'
;MADVVNYKSQNRNLVRKFKCNAFSNPISEQKYIWLYIKALRYVEYYQNTSSGTINKLLMLWWLRKLRKYSHITSFQIPPNVCGKGLTIWHWGSIIINPHAKIGDNCTLYPGVLIGHKKPDGGAATIGDNVFIGAGTKVIGPVKIGNNVTIGQNCVITKDIPDNSVVVCNNENRILR
;
A
#
# COMPACT_ATOMS: atom_id res chain seq x y z
N MET A 1 17.71 2.16 -4.32
CA MET A 1 18.45 1.24 -3.41
C MET A 1 18.36 1.64 -1.95
N ALA A 2 18.41 2.93 -1.60
CA ALA A 2 18.29 3.38 -0.22
C ALA A 2 17.00 2.87 0.48
N ASP A 3 15.85 2.87 -0.18
CA ASP A 3 14.59 2.44 0.43
C ASP A 3 14.47 0.92 0.64
N VAL A 4 15.07 0.11 -0.24
CA VAL A 4 15.16 -1.34 -0.04
C VAL A 4 16.13 -1.66 1.12
N VAL A 5 17.17 -0.84 1.29
CA VAL A 5 18.14 -0.95 2.38
C VAL A 5 17.56 -0.42 3.69
N ASN A 6 16.82 0.69 3.67
CA ASN A 6 16.13 1.24 4.84
C ASN A 6 14.96 0.36 5.31
N TYR A 7 14.20 -0.25 4.40
CA TYR A 7 13.22 -1.28 4.77
C TYR A 7 13.88 -2.45 5.52
N LYS A 8 15.12 -2.82 5.13
CA LYS A 8 15.91 -3.82 5.85
C LYS A 8 16.39 -3.34 7.22
N SER A 9 16.70 -2.05 7.39
CA SER A 9 17.29 -1.54 8.64
C SER A 9 16.26 -1.21 9.72
N GLN A 10 15.13 -0.63 9.34
CA GLN A 10 14.05 -0.27 10.28
C GLN A 10 13.24 -1.48 10.79
N ASN A 11 13.23 -2.57 10.05
CA ASN A 11 12.47 -3.78 10.38
C ASN A 11 13.32 -5.05 10.38
N ARG A 12 14.59 -5.02 10.83
CA ARG A 12 15.45 -6.22 10.85
C ARG A 12 14.78 -7.41 11.53
N ASN A 13 14.03 -7.21 12.60
CA ASN A 13 13.33 -8.28 13.32
C ASN A 13 12.07 -8.75 12.57
N LEU A 14 11.32 -7.85 11.92
CA LEU A 14 10.21 -8.19 11.07
C LEU A 14 10.70 -8.88 9.79
N VAL A 15 11.71 -8.33 9.11
CA VAL A 15 12.33 -8.95 7.93
C VAL A 15 12.93 -10.33 8.23
N ARG A 16 13.50 -10.52 9.42
CA ARG A 16 14.02 -11.84 9.85
C ARG A 16 12.88 -12.83 10.13
N LYS A 17 11.80 -12.41 10.79
CA LYS A 17 10.56 -13.20 10.96
C LYS A 17 9.91 -13.50 9.60
N PHE A 18 9.79 -12.52 8.71
CA PHE A 18 9.26 -12.69 7.36
C PHE A 18 10.11 -13.67 6.53
N LYS A 19 11.45 -13.60 6.60
CA LYS A 19 12.32 -14.57 5.93
C LYS A 19 12.14 -15.98 6.47
N CYS A 20 12.13 -16.17 7.79
CA CYS A 20 11.96 -17.50 8.37
C CYS A 20 10.62 -18.13 7.98
N ASN A 21 9.50 -17.38 8.05
CA ASN A 21 8.19 -17.91 7.68
C ASN A 21 8.01 -18.05 6.16
N ALA A 22 8.60 -17.18 5.35
CA ALA A 22 8.48 -17.24 3.89
C ALA A 22 9.24 -18.41 3.27
N PHE A 23 10.33 -18.86 3.91
CA PHE A 23 11.09 -20.02 3.43
C PHE A 23 10.61 -21.36 4.02
N SER A 24 10.00 -21.35 5.21
CA SER A 24 9.46 -22.55 5.85
C SER A 24 8.06 -22.95 5.32
N ASN A 25 7.33 -22.02 4.72
CA ASN A 25 6.03 -22.31 4.13
C ASN A 25 5.96 -21.77 2.69
N PRO A 26 6.07 -22.62 1.66
CA PRO A 26 6.04 -22.21 0.25
C PRO A 26 4.70 -21.60 -0.18
N ILE A 27 3.63 -21.80 0.60
CA ILE A 27 2.28 -21.24 0.37
C ILE A 27 2.09 -19.92 1.13
N SER A 28 3.10 -19.45 1.87
CA SER A 28 3.02 -18.24 2.69
C SER A 28 2.68 -17.01 1.85
N GLU A 29 1.54 -16.37 2.13
CA GLU A 29 1.13 -15.09 1.56
C GLU A 29 2.20 -14.01 1.73
N GLN A 30 2.91 -14.02 2.86
CA GLN A 30 3.96 -13.06 3.20
C GLN A 30 5.11 -13.05 2.18
N LYS A 31 5.44 -14.22 1.60
CA LYS A 31 6.43 -14.31 0.51
C LYS A 31 6.00 -13.49 -0.70
N TYR A 32 4.75 -13.62 -1.12
CA TYR A 32 4.24 -12.93 -2.30
C TYR A 32 4.04 -11.42 -2.06
N ILE A 33 3.60 -11.03 -0.86
CA ILE A 33 3.54 -9.62 -0.44
C ILE A 33 4.94 -8.99 -0.50
N TRP A 34 5.95 -9.65 0.07
CA TRP A 34 7.32 -9.17 0.01
C TRP A 34 7.86 -9.06 -1.42
N LEU A 35 7.59 -10.07 -2.28
CA LEU A 35 8.02 -10.05 -3.68
C LEU A 35 7.34 -8.93 -4.46
N TYR A 36 6.05 -8.65 -4.18
CA TYR A 36 5.33 -7.53 -4.76
C TYR A 36 5.95 -6.18 -4.35
N ILE A 37 6.12 -5.92 -3.05
CA ILE A 37 6.72 -4.68 -2.55
C ILE A 37 8.14 -4.50 -3.10
N LYS A 38 8.94 -5.58 -3.13
CA LYS A 38 10.27 -5.55 -3.73
C LYS A 38 10.21 -5.13 -5.21
N ALA A 39 9.33 -5.73 -5.99
CA ALA A 39 9.19 -5.40 -7.40
C ALA A 39 8.73 -3.95 -7.60
N LEU A 40 7.76 -3.47 -6.79
CA LEU A 40 7.29 -2.09 -6.80
C LEU A 40 8.46 -1.11 -6.58
N ARG A 41 9.27 -1.31 -5.54
CA ARG A 41 10.40 -0.43 -5.20
C ARG A 41 11.51 -0.42 -6.25
N TYR A 42 11.76 -1.56 -6.92
CA TYR A 42 12.71 -1.58 -8.04
C TYR A 42 12.18 -0.86 -9.28
N VAL A 43 10.87 -0.97 -9.57
CA VAL A 43 10.25 -0.21 -10.65
C VAL A 43 10.39 1.28 -10.38
N GLU A 44 10.01 1.75 -9.17
CA GLU A 44 10.18 3.15 -8.75
C GLU A 44 11.63 3.63 -8.86
N TYR A 45 12.58 2.82 -8.39
CA TYR A 45 14.00 3.14 -8.49
C TYR A 45 14.42 3.40 -9.94
N TYR A 46 14.09 2.47 -10.85
CA TYR A 46 14.48 2.63 -12.25
C TYR A 46 13.69 3.70 -13.00
N GLN A 47 12.45 3.97 -12.62
CA GLN A 47 11.69 5.10 -13.16
C GLN A 47 12.30 6.46 -12.77
N ASN A 48 12.79 6.58 -11.55
CA ASN A 48 13.26 7.84 -10.99
C ASN A 48 14.76 8.10 -11.23
N THR A 49 15.56 7.08 -11.55
CA THR A 49 17.03 7.20 -11.68
C THR A 49 17.56 6.92 -13.09
N SER A 50 16.72 6.51 -14.03
CA SER A 50 17.22 5.95 -15.27
C SER A 50 17.57 6.97 -16.35
N SER A 51 18.86 7.01 -16.68
CA SER A 51 19.36 7.49 -17.96
C SER A 51 20.21 6.39 -18.60
N GLY A 52 19.63 5.49 -19.38
CA GLY A 52 20.40 4.48 -20.11
C GLY A 52 19.59 3.25 -20.51
N THR A 53 20.03 2.60 -21.59
CA THR A 53 19.33 1.45 -22.19
C THR A 53 19.25 0.26 -21.23
N ILE A 54 20.33 0.01 -20.48
CA ILE A 54 20.39 -1.10 -19.52
C ILE A 54 19.35 -0.89 -18.39
N ASN A 55 19.24 0.31 -17.86
CA ASN A 55 18.27 0.62 -16.82
C ASN A 55 16.83 0.49 -17.32
N LYS A 56 16.55 0.84 -18.57
CA LYS A 56 15.24 0.63 -19.20
C LYS A 56 14.90 -0.86 -19.31
N LEU A 57 15.86 -1.70 -19.69
CA LEU A 57 15.66 -3.16 -19.77
C LEU A 57 15.41 -3.77 -18.37
N LEU A 58 16.17 -3.34 -17.37
CA LEU A 58 15.96 -3.75 -15.98
C LEU A 58 14.60 -3.30 -15.44
N MET A 59 14.17 -2.07 -15.75
CA MET A 59 12.84 -1.58 -15.42
C MET A 59 11.73 -2.45 -16.03
N LEU A 60 11.85 -2.80 -17.32
CA LEU A 60 10.88 -3.67 -17.99
C LEU A 60 10.83 -5.07 -17.37
N TRP A 61 11.97 -5.59 -16.97
CA TRP A 61 12.04 -6.88 -16.28
C TRP A 61 11.33 -6.82 -14.92
N TRP A 62 11.55 -5.76 -14.14
CA TRP A 62 10.86 -5.55 -12.85
C TRP A 62 9.37 -5.25 -13.01
N LEU A 63 8.96 -4.55 -14.07
CA LEU A 63 7.54 -4.35 -14.41
C LEU A 63 6.82 -5.67 -14.67
N ARG A 64 7.47 -6.61 -15.39
CA ARG A 64 6.91 -7.96 -15.59
C ARG A 64 6.75 -8.70 -14.26
N LYS A 65 7.73 -8.59 -13.36
CA LYS A 65 7.65 -9.16 -12.00
C LYS A 65 6.52 -8.52 -11.19
N LEU A 66 6.43 -7.20 -11.20
CA LEU A 66 5.38 -6.46 -10.52
C LEU A 66 4.00 -6.90 -11.00
N ARG A 67 3.79 -6.97 -12.31
CA ARG A 67 2.54 -7.44 -12.91
C ARG A 67 2.20 -8.87 -12.48
N LYS A 68 3.19 -9.78 -12.52
CA LYS A 68 3.01 -11.16 -12.06
C LYS A 68 2.52 -11.22 -10.61
N TYR A 69 3.19 -10.48 -9.71
CA TYR A 69 2.84 -10.49 -8.29
C TYR A 69 1.54 -9.73 -8.00
N SER A 70 1.21 -8.69 -8.78
CA SER A 70 -0.09 -8.02 -8.73
C SER A 70 -1.25 -9.00 -8.99
N HIS A 71 -1.14 -9.86 -10.00
CA HIS A 71 -2.15 -10.88 -10.25
C HIS A 71 -2.27 -11.92 -9.12
N ILE A 72 -1.15 -12.29 -8.49
CA ILE A 72 -1.16 -13.27 -7.40
C ILE A 72 -1.77 -12.68 -6.11
N THR A 73 -1.42 -11.43 -5.79
CA THR A 73 -1.82 -10.77 -4.54
C THR A 73 -3.10 -9.96 -4.64
N SER A 74 -3.57 -9.69 -5.87
CA SER A 74 -4.67 -8.76 -6.19
C SER A 74 -4.39 -7.31 -5.78
N PHE A 75 -3.11 -6.91 -5.69
CA PHE A 75 -2.73 -5.54 -5.41
C PHE A 75 -2.64 -4.71 -6.69
N GLN A 76 -3.26 -3.54 -6.68
CA GLN A 76 -3.18 -2.51 -7.71
C GLN A 76 -2.67 -1.21 -7.08
N ILE A 77 -1.37 -1.20 -6.78
CA ILE A 77 -0.67 -0.05 -6.20
C ILE A 77 0.27 0.51 -7.27
N PRO A 78 -0.02 1.70 -7.81
CA PRO A 78 0.86 2.32 -8.80
C PRO A 78 2.21 2.70 -8.19
N PRO A 79 3.29 2.71 -8.98
CA PRO A 79 4.58 3.23 -8.56
C PRO A 79 4.51 4.71 -8.15
N ASN A 80 5.38 5.11 -7.21
CA ASN A 80 5.52 6.49 -6.71
C ASN A 80 4.29 7.06 -5.97
N VAL A 81 3.35 6.22 -5.56
CA VAL A 81 2.16 6.64 -4.81
C VAL A 81 2.37 6.53 -3.30
N CYS A 82 3.07 5.50 -2.85
CA CYS A 82 3.29 5.23 -1.43
C CYS A 82 4.73 5.55 -1.03
N GLY A 83 4.89 6.30 0.05
CA GLY A 83 6.17 6.55 0.69
C GLY A 83 6.88 5.28 1.16
N LYS A 84 8.02 5.45 1.81
CA LYS A 84 8.81 4.33 2.36
C LYS A 84 8.07 3.68 3.54
N GLY A 85 8.44 2.44 3.88
CA GLY A 85 7.86 1.73 5.03
C GLY A 85 6.43 1.21 4.81
N LEU A 86 5.94 1.16 3.56
CA LEU A 86 4.64 0.56 3.25
C LEU A 86 4.57 -0.88 3.81
N THR A 87 3.55 -1.12 4.64
CA THR A 87 3.29 -2.43 5.24
C THR A 87 1.93 -2.96 4.78
N ILE A 88 1.90 -4.20 4.33
CA ILE A 88 0.67 -4.91 3.96
C ILE A 88 0.64 -6.22 4.73
N TRP A 89 -0.42 -6.45 5.52
CA TRP A 89 -0.47 -7.62 6.41
C TRP A 89 -0.93 -8.89 5.71
N HIS A 90 -1.95 -8.82 4.88
CA HIS A 90 -2.52 -9.96 4.16
C HIS A 90 -2.69 -9.64 2.68
N TRP A 91 -2.69 -10.65 1.82
CA TRP A 91 -3.06 -10.46 0.42
C TRP A 91 -4.59 -10.33 0.27
N GLY A 92 -5.00 -9.81 -0.87
CA GLY A 92 -6.40 -9.53 -1.18
C GLY A 92 -6.51 -8.18 -1.87
N SER A 93 -7.68 -7.84 -2.37
CA SER A 93 -7.85 -6.64 -3.18
C SER A 93 -7.41 -5.38 -2.44
N ILE A 94 -6.35 -4.72 -2.93
CA ILE A 94 -5.95 -3.37 -2.54
C ILE A 94 -5.83 -2.56 -3.82
N ILE A 95 -6.64 -1.51 -3.94
CA ILE A 95 -6.70 -0.69 -5.15
C ILE A 95 -6.42 0.76 -4.77
N ILE A 96 -5.39 1.35 -5.36
CA ILE A 96 -4.99 2.73 -5.11
C ILE A 96 -4.98 3.52 -6.40
N ASN A 97 -5.61 4.69 -6.37
CA ASN A 97 -5.62 5.63 -7.48
C ASN A 97 -4.19 6.13 -7.78
N PRO A 98 -3.76 6.21 -9.05
CA PRO A 98 -2.43 6.65 -9.42
C PRO A 98 -2.11 8.11 -9.06
N HIS A 99 -3.12 8.93 -8.80
CA HIS A 99 -2.95 10.32 -8.38
C HIS A 99 -3.00 10.51 -6.86
N ALA A 100 -3.22 9.43 -6.08
CA ALA A 100 -3.16 9.50 -4.63
C ALA A 100 -1.72 9.74 -4.16
N LYS A 101 -1.58 10.40 -3.02
CA LYS A 101 -0.30 10.59 -2.34
C LYS A 101 -0.40 9.99 -0.95
N ILE A 102 0.46 9.05 -0.64
CA ILE A 102 0.48 8.35 0.65
C ILE A 102 1.88 8.51 1.23
N GLY A 103 1.93 9.01 2.45
CA GLY A 103 3.18 9.25 3.17
C GLY A 103 3.92 8.00 3.59
N ASP A 104 4.85 8.17 4.50
CA ASP A 104 5.73 7.11 5.00
C ASP A 104 5.02 6.21 6.03
N ASN A 105 5.46 4.95 6.14
CA ASN A 105 5.01 3.98 7.14
C ASN A 105 3.48 3.73 7.12
N CYS A 106 2.86 3.82 5.97
CA CYS A 106 1.44 3.48 5.84
C CYS A 106 1.23 1.96 5.97
N THR A 107 0.22 1.58 6.74
CA THR A 107 -0.20 0.18 6.90
C THR A 107 -1.55 -0.04 6.25
N LEU A 108 -1.62 -1.02 5.35
CA LEU A 108 -2.83 -1.36 4.60
C LEU A 108 -3.27 -2.79 4.88
N TYR A 109 -4.57 -2.98 4.99
CA TYR A 109 -5.22 -4.29 5.09
C TYR A 109 -6.02 -4.62 3.81
N PRO A 110 -6.41 -5.90 3.60
CA PRO A 110 -7.18 -6.30 2.43
C PRO A 110 -8.50 -5.54 2.28
N GLY A 111 -8.94 -5.37 1.05
CA GLY A 111 -10.19 -4.70 0.74
C GLY A 111 -10.11 -3.17 0.76
N VAL A 112 -8.93 -2.59 0.99
CA VAL A 112 -8.74 -1.13 0.96
C VAL A 112 -8.85 -0.62 -0.47
N LEU A 113 -9.68 0.42 -0.65
CA LEU A 113 -9.81 1.16 -1.89
C LEU A 113 -9.51 2.65 -1.62
N ILE A 114 -8.54 3.21 -2.32
CA ILE A 114 -8.28 4.65 -2.34
C ILE A 114 -8.58 5.15 -3.75
N GLY A 115 -9.71 5.81 -3.91
CA GLY A 115 -10.27 6.16 -5.21
C GLY A 115 -10.79 7.60 -5.29
N HIS A 116 -11.22 7.99 -6.48
CA HIS A 116 -11.87 9.27 -6.71
C HIS A 116 -13.40 9.13 -6.71
N LYS A 117 -14.10 10.23 -6.39
CA LYS A 117 -15.55 10.27 -6.37
C LYS A 117 -16.14 10.41 -7.76
N LYS A 118 -15.43 11.10 -8.65
CA LYS A 118 -15.78 11.35 -10.06
C LYS A 118 -14.55 11.17 -10.94
N PRO A 119 -14.68 10.86 -12.23
CA PRO A 119 -13.53 10.66 -13.13
C PRO A 119 -12.48 11.77 -13.07
N ASP A 120 -12.93 13.05 -13.01
CA ASP A 120 -12.07 14.23 -12.92
C ASP A 120 -11.89 14.72 -11.46
N GLY A 121 -12.35 13.94 -10.49
CA GLY A 121 -12.21 14.25 -9.07
C GLY A 121 -10.78 14.04 -8.59
N GLY A 122 -10.29 14.93 -7.72
CA GLY A 122 -8.98 14.78 -7.09
C GLY A 122 -8.84 13.48 -6.31
N ALA A 123 -7.61 13.07 -6.04
CA ALA A 123 -7.29 11.88 -5.27
C ALA A 123 -6.90 12.25 -3.83
N ALA A 124 -6.97 11.25 -2.94
CA ALA A 124 -6.65 11.42 -1.54
C ALA A 124 -5.17 11.75 -1.32
N THR A 125 -4.92 12.59 -0.32
CA THR A 125 -3.58 12.81 0.26
C THR A 125 -3.58 12.28 1.69
N ILE A 126 -2.70 11.33 1.97
CA ILE A 126 -2.61 10.61 3.25
C ILE A 126 -1.22 10.88 3.83
N GLY A 127 -1.17 11.28 5.08
CA GLY A 127 0.05 11.58 5.80
C GLY A 127 0.87 10.35 6.20
N ASP A 128 1.80 10.58 7.12
CA ASP A 128 2.71 9.55 7.62
C ASP A 128 2.09 8.73 8.77
N ASN A 129 2.57 7.50 8.94
CA ASN A 129 2.19 6.58 10.03
C ASN A 129 0.66 6.33 10.07
N VAL A 130 0.02 6.23 8.91
CA VAL A 130 -1.43 5.98 8.81
C VAL A 130 -1.71 4.49 8.75
N PHE A 131 -2.66 4.04 9.58
CA PHE A 131 -3.19 2.68 9.57
C PHE A 131 -4.58 2.68 8.92
N ILE A 132 -4.80 1.82 7.91
CA ILE A 132 -6.08 1.68 7.21
C ILE A 132 -6.57 0.24 7.36
N GLY A 133 -7.63 0.07 8.13
CA GLY A 133 -8.25 -1.22 8.41
C GLY A 133 -8.91 -1.88 7.20
N ALA A 134 -9.15 -3.19 7.32
CA ALA A 134 -9.69 -4.00 6.25
C ALA A 134 -11.04 -3.48 5.72
N GLY A 135 -11.24 -3.56 4.41
CA GLY A 135 -12.48 -3.16 3.77
C GLY A 135 -12.74 -1.66 3.69
N THR A 136 -11.84 -0.82 4.22
CA THR A 136 -12.02 0.64 4.23
C THR A 136 -11.89 1.24 2.84
N LYS A 137 -12.76 2.22 2.55
CA LYS A 137 -12.79 2.97 1.29
C LYS A 137 -12.49 4.44 1.58
N VAL A 138 -11.48 5.00 0.92
CA VAL A 138 -11.15 6.43 0.96
C VAL A 138 -11.52 7.01 -0.40
N ILE A 139 -12.53 7.88 -0.43
CA ILE A 139 -13.16 8.31 -1.69
C ILE A 139 -13.12 9.83 -1.83
N GLY A 140 -12.47 10.28 -2.88
CA GLY A 140 -12.40 11.68 -3.28
C GLY A 140 -11.13 12.39 -2.82
N PRO A 141 -11.04 13.72 -3.01
CA PRO A 141 -9.87 14.52 -2.70
C PRO A 141 -9.80 14.84 -1.20
N VAL A 142 -9.81 13.80 -0.36
CA VAL A 142 -9.74 13.95 1.09
C VAL A 142 -8.29 14.06 1.55
N LYS A 143 -8.07 14.81 2.62
CA LYS A 143 -6.80 14.91 3.33
C LYS A 143 -6.88 14.13 4.63
N ILE A 144 -6.00 13.16 4.80
CA ILE A 144 -5.84 12.39 6.03
C ILE A 144 -4.50 12.78 6.62
N GLY A 145 -4.52 13.24 7.86
CA GLY A 145 -3.33 13.70 8.57
C GLY A 145 -2.36 12.58 8.95
N ASN A 146 -1.36 12.93 9.74
CA ASN A 146 -0.35 12.01 10.25
C ASN A 146 -0.85 11.25 11.49
N ASN A 147 -0.29 10.06 11.73
CA ASN A 147 -0.60 9.22 12.90
C ASN A 147 -2.10 8.92 13.04
N VAL A 148 -2.80 8.73 11.92
CA VAL A 148 -4.23 8.43 11.89
C VAL A 148 -4.44 6.92 11.87
N THR A 149 -5.40 6.46 12.68
CA THR A 149 -5.87 5.08 12.66
C THR A 149 -7.31 5.04 12.16
N ILE A 150 -7.55 4.34 11.05
CA ILE A 150 -8.88 4.12 10.49
C ILE A 150 -9.28 2.66 10.69
N GLY A 151 -10.38 2.46 11.38
CA GLY A 151 -10.95 1.14 11.64
C GLY A 151 -11.38 0.42 10.37
N GLN A 152 -11.90 -0.79 10.54
CA GLN A 152 -12.34 -1.64 9.42
C GLN A 152 -13.68 -1.15 8.85
N ASN A 153 -13.89 -1.44 7.55
CA ASN A 153 -15.14 -1.16 6.83
C ASN A 153 -15.63 0.30 6.89
N CYS A 154 -14.70 1.24 7.05
CA CYS A 154 -15.01 2.65 7.02
C CYS A 154 -15.13 3.19 5.59
N VAL A 155 -16.01 4.18 5.40
CA VAL A 155 -16.09 4.97 4.16
C VAL A 155 -15.71 6.41 4.48
N ILE A 156 -14.52 6.80 4.06
CA ILE A 156 -13.94 8.12 4.34
C ILE A 156 -14.18 9.03 3.14
N THR A 157 -14.94 10.10 3.36
CA THR A 157 -15.31 11.09 2.35
C THR A 157 -15.07 12.53 2.80
N LYS A 158 -14.46 12.70 4.00
CA LYS A 158 -14.13 14.00 4.62
C LYS A 158 -12.71 13.96 5.16
N ASP A 159 -12.10 15.12 5.30
CA ASP A 159 -10.77 15.26 5.86
C ASP A 159 -10.70 14.76 7.31
N ILE A 160 -9.56 14.21 7.67
CA ILE A 160 -9.26 13.68 9.00
C ILE A 160 -8.00 14.38 9.51
N PRO A 161 -8.06 15.06 10.68
CA PRO A 161 -6.91 15.71 11.26
C PRO A 161 -5.87 14.71 11.80
N ASP A 162 -4.67 15.21 12.08
CA ASP A 162 -3.58 14.43 12.68
C ASP A 162 -4.00 13.76 13.99
N ASN A 163 -3.35 12.65 14.32
CA ASN A 163 -3.50 11.92 15.58
C ASN A 163 -4.94 11.45 15.89
N SER A 164 -5.74 11.22 14.87
CA SER A 164 -7.14 10.82 15.00
C SER A 164 -7.31 9.31 14.94
N VAL A 165 -8.32 8.83 15.65
CA VAL A 165 -8.84 7.46 15.51
C VAL A 165 -10.25 7.55 14.94
N VAL A 166 -10.47 6.93 13.78
CA VAL A 166 -11.77 6.91 13.11
C VAL A 166 -12.33 5.50 13.15
N VAL A 167 -13.52 5.37 13.71
CA VAL A 167 -14.31 4.15 13.68
C VAL A 167 -15.67 4.46 13.06
N CYS A 168 -16.14 3.58 12.17
CA CYS A 168 -17.47 3.72 11.60
C CYS A 168 -18.46 2.88 12.43
N ASN A 169 -19.51 3.53 12.86
CA ASN A 169 -20.57 2.88 13.63
C ASN A 169 -21.42 2.03 12.65
N ASN A 170 -21.17 0.74 12.62
CA ASN A 170 -21.97 -0.21 11.84
C ASN A 170 -23.01 -0.84 12.78
N GLU A 171 -24.07 -0.10 13.09
CA GLU A 171 -25.21 -0.66 13.82
C GLU A 171 -25.95 -1.64 12.90
N ASN A 172 -26.03 -2.90 13.32
CA ASN A 172 -26.84 -3.91 12.64
C ASN A 172 -28.32 -3.60 12.87
N ARG A 173 -29.00 -3.06 11.85
CA ARG A 173 -30.44 -2.84 11.89
C ARG A 173 -31.13 -4.10 11.37
N ILE A 174 -31.79 -4.85 12.27
CA ILE A 174 -32.63 -5.98 11.89
C ILE A 174 -33.99 -5.46 11.43
N LEU A 175 -34.30 -5.65 10.16
CA LEU A 175 -35.64 -5.37 9.62
C LEU A 175 -36.44 -6.67 9.67
N ARG A 176 -37.50 -6.69 10.47
CA ARG A 176 -38.47 -7.81 10.55
C ARG A 176 -39.59 -7.55 9.55
#